data_8e8e653c9af38478a70dc4c1f46f72fb
#
_entry.id   8e8e653c9af38478a70dc4c1f46f72fb
#
_cell.length_a   1.000
_cell.length_b   1.000
_cell.length_c   1.000
_cell.angle_alpha   90.00
_cell.angle_beta   90.00
_cell.angle_gamma   90.00
#
_symmetry.space_group_name_H-M   'P 1'
#
loop_
_entity.id
_entity.type
_entity.pdbx_description
1 polymer ?
#
loop_
_entity_poly.entity_id
_entity_poly.type
_entity_poly.pdbx_seq_one_letter_code
_entity_poly.pdbx_strand_id
1 'polypeptide(L)'
;MHFWNVRLSILSTTFLLLTCNVQAQTNAIVDEILEHISSQITDDEDIDFATAYDDLFYYLQNPINLNTATKEQLERLLFLDDIQIENLLFFQYQYGEIYTIHELALVEGLDDFTINALKNFVYVGEKHELQKY
;
A
#
# COMPACT_ATOMS: atom_id res chain seq x y z
N MET A 1 19.52 -42.12 18.30
CA MET A 1 18.51 -41.19 18.88
C MET A 1 18.90 -39.70 18.79
N HIS A 2 20.18 -39.33 18.64
CA HIS A 2 20.60 -37.91 18.57
C HIS A 2 20.41 -37.22 17.23
N PHE A 3 20.32 -37.93 16.12
CA PHE A 3 20.18 -37.33 14.78
C PHE A 3 18.79 -36.79 14.47
N TRP A 4 17.74 -37.26 15.14
CA TRP A 4 16.35 -36.77 14.92
C TRP A 4 16.13 -35.37 15.51
N ASN A 5 16.73 -35.13 16.68
CA ASN A 5 16.57 -33.83 17.37
C ASN A 5 17.29 -32.67 16.64
N VAL A 6 18.43 -32.98 15.98
CA VAL A 6 19.17 -31.97 15.21
C VAL A 6 18.42 -31.54 13.95
N ARG A 7 17.75 -32.47 13.26
CA ARG A 7 16.92 -32.13 12.07
C ARG A 7 15.69 -31.29 12.41
N LEU A 8 15.04 -31.55 13.54
CA LEU A 8 13.90 -30.75 14.01
C LEU A 8 14.32 -29.35 14.43
N SER A 9 15.49 -29.22 15.03
CA SER A 9 16.06 -27.94 15.47
C SER A 9 16.45 -27.04 14.29
N ILE A 10 17.02 -27.63 13.21
CA ILE A 10 17.41 -26.90 12.00
C ILE A 10 16.16 -26.40 11.23
N LEU A 11 15.09 -27.19 11.16
CA LEU A 11 13.84 -26.80 10.53
C LEU A 11 13.14 -25.65 11.30
N SER A 12 13.20 -25.64 12.63
CA SER A 12 12.65 -24.58 13.45
C SER A 12 13.41 -23.27 13.32
N THR A 13 14.74 -23.31 13.25
CA THR A 13 15.57 -22.11 13.09
C THR A 13 15.48 -21.51 11.69
N THR A 14 15.33 -22.33 10.64
CA THR A 14 15.13 -21.81 9.27
C THR A 14 13.76 -21.14 9.11
N PHE A 15 12.73 -21.64 9.76
CA PHE A 15 11.41 -21.01 9.73
C PHE A 15 11.37 -19.65 10.45
N LEU A 16 12.11 -19.53 11.56
CA LEU A 16 12.21 -18.27 12.33
C LEU A 16 12.95 -17.17 11.55
N LEU A 17 13.98 -17.54 10.77
CA LEU A 17 14.75 -16.60 9.94
C LEU A 17 13.96 -16.08 8.74
N LEU A 18 13.03 -16.85 8.18
CA LEU A 18 12.16 -16.41 7.08
C LEU A 18 11.14 -15.36 7.51
N THR A 19 10.61 -15.47 8.74
CA THR A 19 9.63 -14.50 9.26
C THR A 19 10.25 -13.13 9.55
N CYS A 20 11.52 -13.09 9.94
CA CYS A 20 12.23 -11.84 10.25
C CYS A 20 12.48 -10.97 9.00
N ASN A 21 12.64 -11.58 7.82
CA ASN A 21 12.89 -10.84 6.58
C ASN A 21 11.66 -10.11 6.03
N VAL A 22 10.46 -10.66 6.22
CA VAL A 22 9.21 -10.02 5.75
C VAL A 22 8.93 -8.74 6.53
N GLN A 23 9.13 -8.77 7.85
CA GLN A 23 8.90 -7.62 8.71
C GLN A 23 9.85 -6.44 8.39
N ALA A 24 11.12 -6.76 8.07
CA ALA A 24 12.11 -5.75 7.73
C ALA A 24 11.81 -5.04 6.40
N GLN A 25 11.28 -5.75 5.41
CA GLN A 25 10.88 -5.16 4.12
C GLN A 25 9.67 -4.24 4.24
N THR A 26 8.70 -4.61 5.09
CA THR A 26 7.48 -3.81 5.31
C THR A 26 7.82 -2.46 5.94
N ASN A 27 8.70 -2.43 6.93
CA ASN A 27 9.13 -1.19 7.57
C ASN A 27 9.90 -0.29 6.60
N ALA A 28 10.78 -0.88 5.76
CA ALA A 28 11.57 -0.11 4.80
C ALA A 28 10.72 0.64 3.78
N ILE A 29 9.60 0.05 3.32
CA ILE A 29 8.68 0.71 2.38
C ILE A 29 8.00 1.92 3.03
N VAL A 30 7.52 1.77 4.26
CA VAL A 30 6.89 2.88 4.99
C VAL A 30 7.90 4.00 5.26
N ASP A 31 9.10 3.65 5.69
CA ASP A 31 10.16 4.62 5.98
C ASP A 31 10.55 5.41 4.71
N GLU A 32 10.68 4.75 3.55
CA GLU A 32 10.98 5.39 2.26
C GLU A 32 9.88 6.38 1.86
N ILE A 33 8.61 6.00 2.03
CA ILE A 33 7.46 6.86 1.71
C ILE A 33 7.42 8.08 2.64
N LEU A 34 7.61 7.89 3.95
CA LEU A 34 7.60 8.98 4.91
C LEU A 34 8.79 9.93 4.69
N GLU A 35 9.97 9.42 4.32
CA GLU A 35 11.11 10.25 3.94
C GLU A 35 10.79 11.08 2.70
N HIS A 36 10.16 10.47 1.69
CA HIS A 36 9.72 11.19 0.48
C HIS A 36 8.72 12.30 0.81
N ILE A 37 7.67 12.01 1.59
CA ILE A 37 6.68 12.99 2.03
C ILE A 37 7.38 14.12 2.80
N SER A 38 8.24 13.80 3.79
CA SER A 38 8.92 14.78 4.60
C SER A 38 9.82 15.72 3.80
N SER A 39 10.36 15.25 2.67
CA SER A 39 11.18 16.06 1.77
C SER A 39 10.40 17.08 0.94
N GLN A 40 9.08 16.89 0.81
CA GLN A 40 8.19 17.74 0.01
C GLN A 40 7.40 18.76 0.86
N ILE A 41 7.31 18.51 2.17
CA ILE A 41 6.58 19.38 3.10
C ILE A 41 7.34 20.71 3.28
N THR A 42 6.59 21.80 3.22
CA THR A 42 7.05 23.12 3.65
C THR A 42 6.75 23.31 5.14
N ASP A 43 7.52 24.18 5.80
CA ASP A 43 7.48 24.41 7.27
C ASP A 43 6.10 24.76 7.86
N ASP A 44 5.08 25.00 7.03
CA ASP A 44 3.73 25.39 7.46
C ASP A 44 2.73 24.21 7.52
N GLU A 45 3.11 22.99 7.13
CA GLU A 45 2.23 21.82 7.17
C GLU A 45 2.51 20.97 8.42
N ASP A 46 1.52 20.91 9.32
CA ASP A 46 1.58 20.09 10.54
C ASP A 46 1.06 18.67 10.25
N ILE A 47 1.94 17.79 9.75
CA ILE A 47 1.60 16.38 9.51
C ILE A 47 1.89 15.56 10.76
N ASP A 48 0.87 14.84 11.23
CA ASP A 48 1.05 13.82 12.28
C ASP A 48 1.69 12.55 11.70
N PHE A 49 3.01 12.51 11.67
CA PHE A 49 3.79 11.38 11.18
C PHE A 49 3.52 10.07 11.95
N ALA A 50 3.07 10.13 13.20
CA ALA A 50 2.75 8.92 13.96
C ALA A 50 1.47 8.28 13.41
N THR A 51 0.43 9.07 13.20
CA THR A 51 -0.81 8.59 12.56
C THR A 51 -0.55 8.15 11.11
N ALA A 52 0.27 8.88 10.36
CA ALA A 52 0.66 8.52 8.99
C ALA A 52 1.35 7.14 8.93
N TYR A 53 2.28 6.88 9.84
CA TYR A 53 2.97 5.58 9.94
C TYR A 53 1.98 4.45 10.22
N ASP A 54 1.09 4.64 11.19
CA ASP A 54 0.10 3.63 11.57
C ASP A 54 -0.88 3.32 10.41
N ASP A 55 -1.34 4.33 9.70
CA ASP A 55 -2.22 4.17 8.54
C ASP A 55 -1.52 3.44 7.39
N LEU A 56 -0.31 3.83 7.02
CA LEU A 56 0.48 3.17 5.98
C LEU A 56 0.76 1.71 6.37
N PHE A 57 1.17 1.47 7.61
CA PHE A 57 1.42 0.12 8.09
C PHE A 57 0.16 -0.77 8.07
N TYR A 58 -0.99 -0.20 8.43
CA TYR A 58 -2.27 -0.88 8.34
C TYR A 58 -2.62 -1.28 6.91
N TYR A 59 -2.49 -0.35 5.94
CA TYR A 59 -2.85 -0.62 4.54
C TYR A 59 -1.83 -1.50 3.79
N LEU A 60 -0.59 -1.59 4.23
CA LEU A 60 0.33 -2.62 3.74
C LEU A 60 -0.15 -4.04 4.08
N GLN A 61 -0.77 -4.20 5.24
CA GLN A 61 -1.32 -5.49 5.67
C GLN A 61 -2.75 -5.74 5.16
N ASN A 62 -3.48 -4.67 4.86
CA ASN A 62 -4.87 -4.70 4.41
C ASN A 62 -5.04 -3.86 3.15
N PRO A 63 -4.52 -4.31 1.99
CA PRO A 63 -4.53 -3.52 0.76
C PRO A 63 -5.94 -3.12 0.33
N ILE A 64 -6.07 -1.94 -0.25
CA ILE A 64 -7.32 -1.35 -0.71
C ILE A 64 -7.67 -1.94 -2.09
N ASN A 65 -8.91 -2.39 -2.28
CA ASN A 65 -9.39 -2.74 -3.61
C ASN A 65 -9.63 -1.45 -4.42
N LEU A 66 -8.84 -1.22 -5.46
CA LEU A 66 -8.97 -0.02 -6.29
C LEU A 66 -10.40 0.19 -6.81
N ASN A 67 -11.07 -0.88 -7.25
CA ASN A 67 -12.40 -0.75 -7.85
C ASN A 67 -13.52 -0.41 -6.87
N THR A 68 -13.26 -0.46 -5.58
CA THR A 68 -14.20 -0.09 -4.51
C THR A 68 -13.64 0.95 -3.55
N ALA A 69 -12.44 1.47 -3.85
CA ALA A 69 -11.77 2.46 -3.01
C ALA A 69 -12.63 3.72 -2.84
N THR A 70 -12.73 4.20 -1.62
CA THR A 70 -13.34 5.49 -1.34
C THR A 70 -12.28 6.59 -1.27
N LYS A 71 -12.72 7.84 -1.44
CA LYS A 71 -11.84 9.00 -1.31
C LYS A 71 -11.14 9.00 0.05
N GLU A 72 -11.88 8.76 1.13
CA GLU A 72 -11.38 8.75 2.50
C GLU A 72 -10.32 7.65 2.74
N GLN A 73 -10.43 6.51 2.06
CA GLN A 73 -9.40 5.46 2.13
C GLN A 73 -8.12 5.88 1.43
N LEU A 74 -8.24 6.53 0.27
CA LEU A 74 -7.09 6.99 -0.50
C LEU A 74 -6.38 8.16 0.18
N GLU A 75 -7.11 9.10 0.81
CA GLU A 75 -6.57 10.20 1.60
C GLU A 75 -5.67 9.75 2.76
N ARG A 76 -5.91 8.55 3.32
CA ARG A 76 -5.05 7.98 4.37
C ARG A 76 -3.68 7.52 3.86
N LEU A 77 -3.54 7.37 2.54
CA LEU A 77 -2.27 7.05 1.91
C LEU A 77 -1.43 8.31 1.64
N LEU A 78 -1.24 9.19 2.52
CA LEU A 78 -0.62 10.52 2.52
C LEU A 78 0.38 10.86 1.40
N PHE A 79 0.84 9.89 0.63
CA PHE A 79 1.66 10.10 -0.56
C PHE A 79 0.85 10.39 -1.84
N LEU A 80 -0.49 10.36 -1.75
CA LEU A 80 -1.41 10.82 -2.78
C LEU A 80 -1.89 12.23 -2.43
N ASP A 81 -1.76 13.15 -3.37
CA ASP A 81 -2.41 14.45 -3.25
C ASP A 81 -3.89 14.40 -3.69
N ASP A 82 -4.65 15.45 -3.35
CA ASP A 82 -6.07 15.54 -3.69
C ASP A 82 -6.35 15.42 -5.17
N ILE A 83 -5.47 15.98 -6.03
CA ILE A 83 -5.62 15.96 -7.49
C ILE A 83 -5.40 14.54 -8.01
N GLN A 84 -4.41 13.83 -7.50
CA GLN A 84 -4.13 12.45 -7.87
C GLN A 84 -5.28 11.52 -7.48
N ILE A 85 -5.85 11.72 -6.29
CA ILE A 85 -7.03 10.97 -5.80
C ILE A 85 -8.22 11.24 -6.71
N GLU A 86 -8.53 12.51 -7.02
CA GLU A 86 -9.63 12.87 -7.90
C GLU A 86 -9.45 12.31 -9.30
N ASN A 87 -8.26 12.36 -9.87
CA ASN A 87 -7.96 11.81 -11.18
C ASN A 87 -8.11 10.28 -11.20
N LEU A 88 -7.70 9.58 -10.14
CA LEU A 88 -7.88 8.13 -10.03
C LEU A 88 -9.36 7.75 -9.98
N LEU A 89 -10.17 8.45 -9.17
CA LEU A 89 -11.61 8.23 -9.07
C LEU A 89 -12.33 8.60 -10.37
N PHE A 90 -11.91 9.69 -11.03
CA PHE A 90 -12.45 10.11 -12.32
C PHE A 90 -12.11 9.10 -13.43
N PHE A 91 -10.90 8.56 -13.43
CA PHE A 91 -10.51 7.50 -14.36
C PHE A 91 -11.46 6.29 -14.27
N GLN A 92 -11.76 5.83 -13.04
CA GLN A 92 -12.72 4.76 -12.82
C GLN A 92 -14.14 5.12 -13.25
N TYR A 93 -14.56 6.36 -13.00
CA TYR A 93 -15.87 6.83 -13.43
C TYR A 93 -16.01 6.85 -14.96
N GLN A 94 -14.96 7.27 -15.65
CA GLN A 94 -14.97 7.47 -17.10
C GLN A 94 -14.74 6.16 -17.88
N TYR A 95 -13.82 5.32 -17.42
CA TYR A 95 -13.39 4.11 -18.16
C TYR A 95 -13.93 2.81 -17.56
N GLY A 96 -14.52 2.87 -16.37
CA GLY A 96 -15.04 1.70 -15.67
C GLY A 96 -14.02 1.06 -14.74
N GLU A 97 -14.17 -0.25 -14.56
CA GLU A 97 -13.28 -1.01 -13.67
C GLU A 97 -11.84 -1.04 -14.18
N ILE A 98 -10.90 -0.89 -13.26
CA ILE A 98 -9.48 -1.17 -13.50
C ILE A 98 -9.31 -2.69 -13.50
N TYR A 99 -8.71 -3.24 -14.54
CA TYR A 99 -8.49 -4.68 -14.68
C TYR A 99 -7.07 -5.09 -14.31
N THR A 100 -6.13 -4.19 -14.43
CA THR A 100 -4.72 -4.45 -14.10
C THR A 100 -4.09 -3.26 -13.38
N ILE A 101 -3.15 -3.54 -12.48
CA ILE A 101 -2.38 -2.51 -11.77
C ILE A 101 -1.58 -1.61 -12.72
N HIS A 102 -1.30 -2.08 -13.93
CA HIS A 102 -0.56 -1.30 -14.94
C HIS A 102 -1.35 -0.13 -15.51
N GLU A 103 -2.68 -0.18 -15.41
CA GLU A 103 -3.56 0.91 -15.87
C GLU A 103 -3.40 2.18 -15.04
N LEU A 104 -2.80 2.11 -13.84
CA LEU A 104 -2.44 3.29 -13.06
C LEU A 104 -1.52 4.25 -13.84
N ALA A 105 -0.72 3.75 -14.77
CA ALA A 105 0.12 4.58 -15.63
C ALA A 105 -0.70 5.44 -16.64
N LEU A 106 -1.99 5.18 -16.80
CA LEU A 106 -2.89 5.96 -17.65
C LEU A 106 -3.63 7.05 -16.87
N VAL A 107 -3.54 7.04 -15.55
CA VAL A 107 -4.18 8.04 -14.68
C VAL A 107 -3.32 9.31 -14.70
N GLU A 108 -3.92 10.43 -15.09
CA GLU A 108 -3.23 11.71 -15.14
C GLU A 108 -2.74 12.14 -13.76
N GLY A 109 -1.51 12.65 -13.68
CA GLY A 109 -0.92 13.18 -12.45
C GLY A 109 -0.27 12.14 -11.54
N LEU A 110 -0.40 10.83 -11.81
CA LEU A 110 0.36 9.81 -11.10
C LEU A 110 1.78 9.71 -11.68
N ASP A 111 2.78 10.01 -10.86
CA ASP A 111 4.18 9.82 -11.22
C ASP A 111 4.69 8.39 -10.91
N ASP A 112 5.89 8.09 -11.34
CA ASP A 112 6.49 6.75 -11.16
C ASP A 112 6.66 6.39 -9.68
N PHE A 113 6.96 7.36 -8.80
CA PHE A 113 7.07 7.12 -7.37
C PHE A 113 5.70 6.73 -6.80
N THR A 114 4.68 7.54 -7.05
CA THR A 114 3.31 7.30 -6.58
C THR A 114 2.75 5.96 -7.07
N ILE A 115 2.95 5.63 -8.37
CA ILE A 115 2.54 4.34 -8.93
C ILE A 115 3.24 3.17 -8.24
N ASN A 116 4.55 3.27 -8.00
CA ASN A 116 5.32 2.22 -7.35
C ASN A 116 4.96 2.08 -5.87
N ALA A 117 4.70 3.18 -5.17
CA ALA A 117 4.18 3.17 -3.82
C ALA A 117 2.80 2.48 -3.78
N LEU A 118 1.84 2.93 -4.60
CA LEU A 118 0.47 2.39 -4.64
C LEU A 118 0.44 0.86 -4.80
N LYS A 119 1.31 0.27 -5.61
CA LYS A 119 1.37 -1.19 -5.81
C LYS A 119 1.51 -2.01 -4.53
N ASN A 120 2.00 -1.39 -3.46
CA ASN A 120 2.14 -2.06 -2.17
C ASN A 120 0.88 -1.97 -1.30
N PHE A 121 0.02 -0.98 -1.57
CA PHE A 121 -1.14 -0.64 -0.74
C PHE A 121 -2.48 -0.97 -1.37
N VAL A 122 -2.48 -1.34 -2.65
CA VAL A 122 -3.71 -1.58 -3.39
C VAL A 122 -3.65 -2.90 -4.16
N TYR A 123 -4.83 -3.42 -4.45
CA TYR A 123 -4.99 -4.53 -5.38
C TYR A 123 -6.17 -4.26 -6.32
N VAL A 124 -6.20 -4.98 -7.43
CA VAL A 124 -7.31 -4.92 -8.39
C VAL A 124 -8.22 -6.12 -8.13
N GLY A 125 -9.38 -5.85 -7.56
CA GLY A 125 -10.43 -6.84 -7.31
C GLY A 125 -11.70 -6.49 -8.08
N GLU A 126 -12.62 -7.44 -8.19
CA GLU A 126 -13.93 -7.20 -8.79
C GLU A 126 -14.71 -6.15 -7.99
N LYS A 127 -15.49 -5.33 -8.69
CA LYS A 127 -16.47 -4.44 -8.09
C LYS A 127 -17.69 -5.26 -7.74
N HIS A 128 -17.79 -5.72 -6.50
CA HIS A 128 -19.03 -6.33 -6.03
C HIS A 128 -20.13 -5.25 -6.04
N GLU A 129 -21.02 -5.30 -7.02
CA GLU A 129 -22.31 -4.61 -6.89
C GLU A 129 -23.00 -5.17 -5.65
N LEU A 130 -23.13 -4.30 -4.63
CA LEU A 130 -24.02 -4.60 -3.51
C LEU A 130 -25.41 -4.85 -4.11
N GLN A 131 -25.79 -6.12 -4.26
CA GLN A 131 -27.16 -6.47 -4.65
C GLN A 131 -28.09 -5.80 -3.63
N LYS A 132 -28.80 -4.76 -4.10
CA LYS A 132 -29.92 -4.19 -3.35
C LYS A 132 -30.99 -5.25 -3.27
N TYR A 133 -31.13 -5.86 -2.09
CA TYR A 133 -32.33 -6.59 -1.72
C TYR A 133 -33.43 -5.61 -1.37
#